data_81ff2850f85a7e72ce242c655c78ab1c
#
_entry.id   81ff2850f85a7e72ce242c655c78ab1c
#
_cell.length_a   1.000
_cell.length_b   1.000
_cell.length_c   1.000
_cell.angle_alpha   90.00
_cell.angle_beta   90.00
_cell.angle_gamma   90.00
#
_symmetry.space_group_name_H-M   'P 1'
#
loop_
_entity.id
_entity.type
_entity.pdbx_description
1 polymer ?
#
loop_
_entity_poly.entity_id
_entity_poly.type
_entity_poly.pdbx_seq_one_letter_code
_entity_poly.pdbx_strand_id
1 'polypeptide(L)'
;MDQEMTFSLSYEQLTRFAEKRIRECNLDSQSARCLNELRASALLWLWYELAIHGAPQNNHAQARERIDTDYQRLKKLIWSEGDS
;
A
#
# COMPACT_ATOMS: atom_id res chain seq x y z
N MET A 1 28.77 2.48 -15.60
CA MET A 1 28.21 2.72 -15.64
C MET A 1 27.12 2.46 -15.32
N ASP A 2 26.63 2.85 -14.89
CA ASP A 2 25.64 2.54 -14.36
C ASP A 2 24.52 2.93 -15.02
N GLN A 3 23.78 2.17 -15.52
CA GLN A 3 22.66 2.43 -16.01
C GLN A 3 21.64 2.46 -15.02
N GLU A 4 20.91 3.49 -14.81
CA GLU A 4 19.86 3.58 -13.88
C GLU A 4 18.73 2.79 -14.38
N MET A 5 18.16 1.92 -13.59
CA MET A 5 16.96 1.20 -13.95
C MET A 5 15.76 2.07 -13.74
N THR A 6 14.90 2.17 -14.71
CA THR A 6 13.68 2.95 -14.56
C THR A 6 12.48 2.02 -14.61
N PHE A 7 11.49 2.25 -13.77
CA PHE A 7 10.29 1.47 -13.75
C PHE A 7 9.12 2.30 -14.18
N SER A 8 8.20 1.66 -14.87
CA SER A 8 7.02 2.34 -15.32
C SER A 8 5.82 1.60 -14.79
N LEU A 9 5.26 2.08 -13.71
CA LEU A 9 4.10 1.48 -13.08
C LEU A 9 3.01 2.51 -12.94
N SER A 10 1.80 2.16 -13.30
CA SER A 10 0.69 3.06 -13.05
C SER A 10 0.30 2.97 -11.58
N TYR A 11 -0.48 3.94 -11.15
CA TYR A 11 -0.98 3.93 -9.78
C TYR A 11 -1.79 2.66 -9.51
N GLU A 12 -2.59 2.25 -10.48
CA GLU A 12 -3.40 1.05 -10.31
C GLU A 12 -2.54 -0.19 -10.17
N GLN A 13 -1.49 -0.28 -10.94
CA GLN A 13 -0.60 -1.43 -10.86
C GLN A 13 0.12 -1.46 -9.53
N LEU A 14 0.59 -0.31 -9.07
CA LEU A 14 1.27 -0.23 -7.79
C LEU A 14 0.33 -0.63 -6.67
N THR A 15 -0.90 -0.15 -6.71
CA THR A 15 -1.87 -0.42 -5.66
C THR A 15 -2.26 -1.91 -5.66
N ARG A 16 -2.40 -2.49 -6.83
CA ARG A 16 -2.70 -3.91 -6.92
C ARG A 16 -1.59 -4.76 -6.35
N PHE A 17 -0.36 -4.38 -6.63
CA PHE A 17 0.78 -5.08 -6.09
C PHE A 17 0.79 -5.01 -4.58
N ALA A 18 0.57 -3.83 -4.02
CA ALA A 18 0.56 -3.65 -2.58
C ALA A 18 -0.54 -4.49 -1.95
N GLU A 19 -1.72 -4.46 -2.54
CA GLU A 19 -2.83 -5.21 -2.00
C GLU A 19 -2.54 -6.71 -2.01
N LYS A 20 -1.96 -7.20 -3.09
CA LYS A 20 -1.64 -8.62 -3.19
C LYS A 20 -0.64 -9.01 -2.10
N ARG A 21 0.39 -8.19 -1.92
CA ARG A 21 1.41 -8.51 -0.94
C ARG A 21 0.86 -8.45 0.50
N ILE A 22 -0.01 -7.49 0.75
CA ILE A 22 -0.61 -7.39 2.07
C ILE A 22 -1.47 -8.63 2.34
N ARG A 23 -2.23 -9.07 1.35
CA ARG A 23 -3.05 -10.26 1.53
C ARG A 23 -2.23 -11.51 1.75
N GLU A 24 -1.02 -11.53 1.21
CA GLU A 24 -0.15 -12.69 1.38
C GLU A 24 0.51 -12.74 2.75
N CYS A 25 0.31 -11.73 3.58
CA CYS A 25 0.95 -11.68 4.87
C CYS A 25 0.27 -12.58 5.91
N ASN A 26 -0.68 -13.37 5.58
CA ASN A 26 -1.26 -14.38 6.47
C ASN A 26 -1.61 -13.81 7.84
N LEU A 27 -2.46 -12.83 7.87
CA LEU A 27 -2.82 -12.20 9.13
C LEU A 27 -3.76 -13.04 9.96
N ASP A 28 -4.20 -14.18 9.43
CA ASP A 28 -5.06 -15.07 10.18
C ASP A 28 -4.27 -15.98 11.11
N SER A 29 -2.96 -16.06 10.94
CA SER A 29 -2.16 -16.94 11.77
C SER A 29 -1.94 -16.30 13.12
N GLN A 30 -2.36 -16.98 14.17
CA GLN A 30 -2.22 -16.41 15.50
C GLN A 30 -0.79 -16.43 15.98
N SER A 31 -0.04 -17.45 15.62
CA SER A 31 1.31 -17.58 16.14
C SER A 31 2.26 -16.55 15.54
N ALA A 32 2.00 -16.09 14.32
CA ALA A 32 2.88 -15.13 13.68
C ALA A 32 2.20 -13.82 13.38
N ARG A 33 1.11 -13.54 14.07
CA ARG A 33 0.32 -12.38 13.71
C ARG A 33 1.07 -11.06 13.88
N CYS A 34 1.82 -10.93 14.98
CA CYS A 34 2.55 -9.69 15.19
C CYS A 34 3.56 -9.43 14.09
N LEU A 35 4.29 -10.44 13.71
CA LEU A 35 5.30 -10.29 12.67
C LEU A 35 4.64 -10.01 11.33
N ASN A 36 3.57 -10.73 11.03
CA ASN A 36 2.87 -10.53 9.76
C ASN A 36 2.22 -9.16 9.70
N GLU A 37 1.74 -8.68 10.84
CA GLU A 37 1.16 -7.35 10.88
C GLU A 37 2.22 -6.28 10.64
N LEU A 38 3.42 -6.47 11.17
CA LEU A 38 4.50 -5.54 10.91
C LEU A 38 4.87 -5.52 9.44
N ARG A 39 4.91 -6.69 8.81
CA ARG A 39 5.23 -6.76 7.40
C ARG A 39 4.17 -6.07 6.56
N ALA A 40 2.90 -6.33 6.85
CA ALA A 40 1.83 -5.71 6.10
C ALA A 40 1.82 -4.21 6.30
N SER A 41 2.10 -3.76 7.51
CA SER A 41 2.16 -2.35 7.81
C SER A 41 3.29 -1.66 7.04
N ALA A 42 4.44 -2.33 6.94
CA ALA A 42 5.55 -1.77 6.19
C ALA A 42 5.20 -1.65 4.71
N LEU A 43 4.50 -2.64 4.18
CA LEU A 43 4.07 -2.59 2.79
C LEU A 43 3.09 -1.44 2.56
N LEU A 44 2.19 -1.24 3.50
CA LEU A 44 1.22 -0.16 3.38
C LEU A 44 1.91 1.19 3.38
N TRP A 45 2.87 1.39 4.26
CA TRP A 45 3.59 2.65 4.33
C TRP A 45 4.43 2.90 3.08
N LEU A 46 5.07 1.87 2.58
CA LEU A 46 5.86 2.01 1.36
C LEU A 46 4.97 2.38 0.19
N TRP A 47 3.82 1.71 0.07
CA TRP A 47 2.89 2.03 -0.99
C TRP A 47 2.42 3.48 -0.89
N TYR A 48 2.12 3.92 0.34
CA TYR A 48 1.64 5.27 0.56
C TYR A 48 2.67 6.30 0.12
N GLU A 49 3.91 6.09 0.49
CA GLU A 49 4.96 7.01 0.11
C GLU A 49 5.17 7.06 -1.39
N LEU A 50 5.16 5.90 -2.04
CA LEU A 50 5.33 5.87 -3.47
C LEU A 50 4.15 6.55 -4.17
N ALA A 51 2.95 6.37 -3.65
CA ALA A 51 1.78 6.98 -4.25
C ALA A 51 1.83 8.49 -4.12
N ILE A 52 2.23 9.00 -2.96
CA ILE A 52 2.31 10.42 -2.76
C ILE A 52 3.38 11.04 -3.66
N HIS A 53 4.53 10.39 -3.75
CA HIS A 53 5.61 10.92 -4.58
C HIS A 53 5.27 10.89 -6.06
N GLY A 54 4.46 9.93 -6.48
CA GLY A 54 4.11 9.85 -7.88
C GLY A 54 2.89 10.64 -8.27
N ALA A 55 2.24 11.31 -7.31
CA ALA A 55 1.02 12.04 -7.61
C ALA A 55 1.33 13.26 -8.48
N PRO A 56 0.51 13.49 -9.50
CA PRO A 56 0.76 14.66 -10.35
C PRO A 56 0.45 15.95 -9.62
N GLN A 57 1.27 16.94 -9.84
CA GLN A 57 1.12 18.17 -9.11
C GLN A 57 -0.08 18.97 -9.55
N ASN A 58 -0.42 18.92 -10.82
CA ASN A 58 -1.53 19.71 -11.28
C ASN A 58 -2.88 19.14 -10.85
N ASN A 59 -2.94 17.84 -10.47
CA ASN A 59 -4.18 17.26 -9.98
C ASN A 59 -3.97 16.75 -8.58
N HIS A 60 -3.21 17.45 -7.80
CA HIS A 60 -2.76 16.94 -6.51
C HIS A 60 -3.94 16.66 -5.56
N ALA A 61 -4.95 17.52 -5.56
CA ALA A 61 -6.07 17.32 -4.63
C ALA A 61 -6.84 16.05 -4.95
N GLN A 62 -7.10 15.82 -6.23
CA GLN A 62 -7.82 14.63 -6.63
C GLN A 62 -7.00 13.38 -6.39
N ALA A 63 -5.72 13.44 -6.70
CA ALA A 63 -4.84 12.30 -6.48
C ALA A 63 -4.76 11.98 -5.00
N ARG A 64 -4.66 13.00 -4.16
CA ARG A 64 -4.56 12.78 -2.73
C ARG A 64 -5.83 12.14 -2.19
N GLU A 65 -6.97 12.56 -2.69
CA GLU A 65 -8.22 12.00 -2.26
C GLU A 65 -8.30 10.52 -2.63
N ARG A 66 -7.87 10.17 -3.81
CA ARG A 66 -7.88 8.79 -4.23
C ARG A 66 -6.92 7.95 -3.40
N ILE A 67 -5.74 8.51 -3.12
CA ILE A 67 -4.76 7.81 -2.30
C ILE A 67 -5.31 7.58 -0.90
N ASP A 68 -5.96 8.58 -0.34
CA ASP A 68 -6.53 8.42 1.00
C ASP A 68 -7.61 7.36 1.03
N THR A 69 -8.44 7.31 0.00
CA THR A 69 -9.49 6.31 -0.08
C THR A 69 -8.88 4.90 -0.14
N ASP A 70 -7.89 4.72 -0.99
CA ASP A 70 -7.25 3.42 -1.10
C ASP A 70 -6.45 3.08 0.14
N TYR A 71 -5.88 4.08 0.79
CA TYR A 71 -5.17 3.85 2.04
C TYR A 71 -6.11 3.25 3.09
N GLN A 72 -7.31 3.81 3.21
CA GLN A 72 -8.27 3.28 4.16
C GLN A 72 -8.69 1.86 3.80
N ARG A 73 -8.86 1.61 2.53
CA ARG A 73 -9.23 0.28 2.07
C ARG A 73 -8.15 -0.74 2.37
N LEU A 74 -6.91 -0.41 2.08
CA LEU A 74 -5.79 -1.32 2.33
C LEU A 74 -5.55 -1.48 3.82
N LYS A 75 -5.75 -0.42 4.58
CA LYS A 75 -5.58 -0.48 6.02
C LYS A 75 -6.54 -1.48 6.65
N LYS A 76 -7.75 -1.58 6.10
CA LYS A 76 -8.72 -2.53 6.62
C LYS A 76 -8.34 -3.97 6.34
N LEU A 77 -7.49 -4.22 5.38
CA LEU A 77 -7.00 -5.57 5.15
C LEU A 77 -6.10 -6.02 6.30
N ILE A 78 -5.43 -5.07 6.92
CA ILE A 78 -4.52 -5.38 8.01
C ILE A 78 -5.25 -5.38 9.36
N TRP A 79 -6.00 -4.31 9.61
CA TRP A 79 -6.68 -4.16 10.89
C TRP A 79 -8.18 -4.09 10.65
N SER A 80 -8.72 -5.22 10.29
CA SER A 80 -10.13 -5.21 10.01
C SER A 80 -10.85 -5.33 11.26
N GLU A 81 -10.92 -4.47 12.09
CA GLU A 81 -11.52 -4.64 13.25
C GLU A 81 -12.78 -4.41 13.14
N GLY A 82 -13.17 -4.83 12.67
CA GLY A 82 -14.31 -4.75 12.67
C GLY A 82 -15.13 -3.95 13.22
N ASP A 83 -15.08 -3.52 13.36
CA ASP A 83 -15.48 -2.88 13.71
C ASP A 83 -16.08 -2.84 14.29
N SER A 84 -16.00 -2.98 14.58
CA SER A 84 -16.34 -2.92 15.14
C SER A 84 -16.89 -2.40 15.23
#